data_e7ff49e6363c6fa3c855d5df01d96aee
#
_entry.id   e7ff49e6363c6fa3c855d5df01d96aee
#
_cell.length_a   1.000
_cell.length_b   1.000
_cell.length_c   1.000
_cell.angle_alpha   90.00
_cell.angle_beta   90.00
_cell.angle_gamma   90.00
#
_symmetry.space_group_name_H-M   'P 1'
#
loop_
_entity.id
_entity.type
_entity.pdbx_description
1 polymer ?
#
loop_
_entity_poly.entity_id
_entity_poly.type
_entity_poly.pdbx_seq_one_letter_code
_entity_poly.pdbx_strand_id
1 'polypeptide(L)'
;MLNRILGSMVGVLVAVHAFATPVEAPFDTARIEELAGAKGSYNGKEGVFKVSMPRSDLSITAAGVRLTPPMGLTSWAAFKHAGQRTMVMGDMVLLEDQVNPVMSAALDNGLEVTALHNHFLWDSPKVMFMHLGGMGKEAHLAGAVGKVFAKIKETSGGKGEVPHADIDPANSTLDPKKVDAVLGHGGELKDGVYKVTIGRATRMHDEAVGSTMGVNTWAAFAGSDDKAVVDGDFAMLESELQGVLKALRGSGINIVAIHQHMSGESPRILFLHFWGVGPSEELARGIKAALDTQRK
;
A
#
# COMPACT_ATOMS: atom_id res chain seq x y z
N MET A 1 -76.45 -19.86 -48.85
CA MET A 1 -75.38 -20.64 -48.26
C MET A 1 -74.05 -19.99 -48.70
N LEU A 2 -73.38 -19.25 -47.80
CA LEU A 2 -72.16 -18.54 -48.15
C LEU A 2 -71.05 -18.99 -47.16
N ASN A 3 -70.14 -19.84 -47.64
CA ASN A 3 -68.99 -20.29 -46.86
C ASN A 3 -67.96 -19.19 -46.84
N ARG A 4 -67.61 -18.69 -45.64
CA ARG A 4 -66.44 -17.83 -45.39
C ARG A 4 -65.29 -18.72 -44.99
N ILE A 5 -64.22 -18.69 -45.80
CA ILE A 5 -62.96 -19.30 -45.50
C ILE A 5 -62.08 -18.22 -44.72
N LEU A 6 -61.80 -18.53 -43.44
CA LEU A 6 -60.86 -17.74 -42.63
C LEU A 6 -59.45 -18.25 -42.94
N GLY A 7 -58.63 -17.43 -43.57
CA GLY A 7 -57.17 -17.66 -43.72
C GLY A 7 -56.46 -17.19 -42.49
N SER A 8 -55.80 -18.10 -41.74
CA SER A 8 -54.91 -17.77 -40.67
C SER A 8 -53.53 -17.40 -41.23
N MET A 9 -53.11 -16.15 -41.06
CA MET A 9 -51.76 -15.68 -41.35
C MET A 9 -50.89 -15.97 -40.13
N VAL A 10 -49.95 -16.92 -40.24
CA VAL A 10 -48.92 -17.19 -39.24
C VAL A 10 -47.76 -16.23 -39.49
N GLY A 11 -47.67 -15.22 -38.65
CA GLY A 11 -46.51 -14.29 -38.67
C GLY A 11 -45.31 -14.95 -38.00
N VAL A 12 -44.26 -15.22 -38.76
CA VAL A 12 -42.95 -15.65 -38.23
C VAL A 12 -42.22 -14.43 -37.71
N LEU A 13 -42.10 -14.30 -36.38
CA LEU A 13 -41.26 -13.30 -35.72
C LEU A 13 -39.81 -13.78 -35.82
N VAL A 14 -39.01 -13.18 -36.72
CA VAL A 14 -37.56 -13.36 -36.76
C VAL A 14 -36.97 -12.48 -35.67
N ALA A 15 -36.53 -13.05 -34.56
CA ALA A 15 -35.77 -12.36 -33.55
C ALA A 15 -34.35 -12.08 -34.06
N VAL A 16 -34.10 -10.83 -34.46
CA VAL A 16 -32.74 -10.35 -34.79
C VAL A 16 -31.97 -10.20 -33.49
N HIS A 17 -31.13 -11.15 -33.16
CA HIS A 17 -30.13 -10.99 -32.12
C HIS A 17 -29.07 -10.01 -32.60
N ALA A 18 -29.14 -8.77 -32.12
CA ALA A 18 -28.06 -7.83 -32.30
C ALA A 18 -26.86 -8.31 -31.45
N PHE A 19 -25.89 -8.92 -32.10
CA PHE A 19 -24.58 -9.14 -31.49
C PHE A 19 -23.97 -7.75 -31.28
N ALA A 20 -23.83 -7.33 -30.00
CA ALA A 20 -23.06 -6.14 -29.68
C ALA A 20 -21.63 -6.38 -30.17
N THR A 21 -21.16 -5.53 -31.10
CA THR A 21 -19.76 -5.53 -31.52
C THR A 21 -18.90 -5.31 -30.27
N PRO A 22 -17.86 -6.12 -30.06
CA PRO A 22 -16.93 -5.90 -28.95
C PRO A 22 -16.37 -4.47 -29.08
N VAL A 23 -16.53 -3.66 -28.04
CA VAL A 23 -15.86 -2.35 -27.97
C VAL A 23 -14.37 -2.65 -27.89
N GLU A 24 -13.65 -2.27 -28.95
CA GLU A 24 -12.20 -2.46 -28.99
C GLU A 24 -11.56 -1.67 -27.84
N ALA A 25 -10.71 -2.34 -27.06
CA ALA A 25 -10.04 -1.72 -25.93
C ALA A 25 -9.06 -0.65 -26.47
N PRO A 26 -9.07 0.59 -25.93
CA PRO A 26 -8.14 1.63 -26.36
C PRO A 26 -6.70 1.36 -25.89
N PHE A 27 -6.47 0.24 -25.20
CA PHE A 27 -5.19 -0.23 -24.66
C PHE A 27 -4.55 -1.27 -25.55
N ASP A 28 -3.23 -1.32 -25.57
CA ASP A 28 -2.50 -2.52 -26.01
C ASP A 28 -2.57 -3.59 -24.91
N THR A 29 -3.75 -4.25 -24.83
CA THR A 29 -4.05 -5.23 -23.77
C THR A 29 -3.07 -6.39 -23.76
N ALA A 30 -2.62 -6.85 -24.94
CA ALA A 30 -1.64 -7.93 -25.05
C ALA A 30 -0.29 -7.52 -24.46
N ARG A 31 0.12 -6.30 -24.73
CA ARG A 31 1.36 -5.74 -24.19
C ARG A 31 1.29 -5.51 -22.69
N ILE A 32 0.15 -5.03 -22.17
CA ILE A 32 -0.06 -4.89 -20.72
C ILE A 32 0.02 -6.26 -20.04
N GLU A 33 -0.66 -7.29 -20.57
CA GLU A 33 -0.61 -8.65 -20.01
C GLU A 33 0.81 -9.23 -20.01
N GLU A 34 1.55 -9.04 -21.10
CA GLU A 34 2.95 -9.48 -21.20
C GLU A 34 3.81 -8.81 -20.13
N LEU A 35 3.76 -7.47 -20.04
CA LEU A 35 4.58 -6.69 -19.13
C LEU A 35 4.21 -6.91 -17.66
N ALA A 36 2.92 -7.01 -17.36
CA ALA A 36 2.41 -7.28 -16.00
C ALA A 36 2.57 -8.76 -15.60
N GLY A 37 2.76 -9.67 -16.56
CA GLY A 37 2.84 -11.10 -16.31
C GLY A 37 1.55 -11.70 -15.73
N ALA A 38 0.39 -11.12 -16.09
CA ALA A 38 -0.92 -11.50 -15.61
C ALA A 38 -2.01 -11.24 -16.67
N LYS A 39 -3.04 -12.08 -16.68
CA LYS A 39 -4.18 -11.92 -17.58
C LYS A 39 -5.14 -10.83 -17.09
N GLY A 40 -5.80 -10.16 -18.04
CA GLY A 40 -6.70 -9.06 -17.77
C GLY A 40 -8.02 -9.16 -18.49
N SER A 41 -8.90 -8.22 -18.15
CA SER A 41 -10.20 -8.02 -18.79
C SER A 41 -10.49 -6.53 -18.97
N TYR A 42 -11.15 -6.18 -20.07
CA TYR A 42 -11.56 -4.83 -20.37
C TYR A 42 -13.03 -4.58 -20.01
N ASN A 43 -13.26 -3.56 -19.18
CA ASN A 43 -14.60 -3.04 -18.90
C ASN A 43 -14.86 -1.81 -19.78
N GLY A 44 -15.60 -1.98 -20.88
CA GLY A 44 -15.88 -0.91 -21.82
C GLY A 44 -16.79 0.21 -21.27
N LYS A 45 -17.60 -0.04 -20.25
CA LYS A 45 -18.44 0.99 -19.61
C LYS A 45 -17.59 2.00 -18.83
N GLU A 46 -16.57 1.52 -18.16
CA GLU A 46 -15.70 2.33 -17.33
C GLU A 46 -14.42 2.79 -18.07
N GLY A 47 -14.13 2.17 -19.23
CA GLY A 47 -12.90 2.39 -19.98
C GLY A 47 -11.67 1.94 -19.18
N VAL A 48 -11.75 0.77 -18.53
CA VAL A 48 -10.73 0.24 -17.61
C VAL A 48 -10.28 -1.14 -18.08
N PHE A 49 -8.96 -1.33 -18.16
CA PHE A 49 -8.36 -2.65 -18.34
C PHE A 49 -7.74 -3.11 -17.01
N LYS A 50 -8.19 -4.25 -16.48
CA LYS A 50 -7.76 -4.78 -15.17
C LYS A 50 -7.06 -6.12 -15.34
N VAL A 51 -5.81 -6.21 -14.88
CA VAL A 51 -5.05 -7.46 -14.72
C VAL A 51 -5.21 -7.98 -13.30
N SER A 52 -5.23 -9.31 -13.14
CA SER A 52 -5.47 -9.95 -11.84
C SER A 52 -4.52 -11.12 -11.62
N MET A 53 -4.06 -11.25 -10.38
CA MET A 53 -3.22 -12.35 -9.89
C MET A 53 -3.89 -12.96 -8.64
N PRO A 54 -4.75 -13.99 -8.81
CA PRO A 54 -5.32 -14.70 -7.69
C PRO A 54 -4.24 -15.36 -6.83
N ARG A 55 -4.31 -15.17 -5.51
CA ARG A 55 -3.37 -15.74 -4.54
C ARG A 55 -3.80 -17.14 -4.10
N SER A 56 -3.89 -18.04 -5.10
CA SER A 56 -4.21 -19.45 -4.86
C SER A 56 -3.08 -20.22 -4.15
N ASP A 57 -1.91 -19.63 -4.05
CA ASP A 57 -0.75 -20.11 -3.30
C ASP A 57 -0.92 -19.96 -1.77
N LEU A 58 -1.88 -19.15 -1.32
CA LEU A 58 -2.11 -18.88 0.10
C LEU A 58 -3.14 -19.85 0.69
N SER A 59 -2.86 -20.28 1.93
CA SER A 59 -3.80 -21.05 2.74
C SER A 59 -4.14 -20.25 4.00
N ILE A 60 -5.14 -19.37 3.87
CA ILE A 60 -5.55 -18.41 4.92
C ILE A 60 -6.88 -18.86 5.51
N THR A 61 -7.01 -18.76 6.83
CA THR A 61 -8.30 -18.87 7.52
C THR A 61 -8.58 -17.58 8.28
N ALA A 62 -9.83 -17.15 8.33
CA ALA A 62 -10.29 -16.07 9.20
C ALA A 62 -11.47 -16.57 10.03
N ALA A 63 -11.38 -16.49 11.35
CA ALA A 63 -12.40 -16.99 12.28
C ALA A 63 -12.84 -18.44 11.97
N GLY A 64 -11.89 -19.30 11.55
CA GLY A 64 -12.17 -20.71 11.19
C GLY A 64 -12.66 -20.94 9.77
N VAL A 65 -12.91 -19.88 8.99
CA VAL A 65 -13.34 -19.97 7.58
C VAL A 65 -12.12 -19.90 6.66
N ARG A 66 -11.97 -20.89 5.77
CA ARG A 66 -10.95 -20.85 4.73
C ARG A 66 -11.27 -19.80 3.68
N LEU A 67 -10.37 -18.85 3.49
CA LEU A 67 -10.51 -17.81 2.48
C LEU A 67 -10.03 -18.31 1.11
N THR A 68 -10.67 -17.81 0.06
CA THR A 68 -10.37 -18.11 -1.34
C THR A 68 -10.18 -16.83 -2.15
N PRO A 69 -9.56 -16.88 -3.35
CA PRO A 69 -9.39 -15.68 -4.17
C PRO A 69 -10.64 -14.83 -4.39
N PRO A 70 -11.84 -15.41 -4.66
CA PRO A 70 -13.07 -14.61 -4.75
C PRO A 70 -13.51 -13.91 -3.45
N MET A 71 -12.98 -14.32 -2.30
CA MET A 71 -13.24 -13.69 -1.00
C MET A 71 -12.24 -12.57 -0.67
N GLY A 72 -11.55 -12.01 -1.69
CA GLY A 72 -10.63 -10.88 -1.54
C GLY A 72 -9.15 -11.25 -1.63
N LEU A 73 -8.78 -12.54 -1.78
CA LEU A 73 -7.38 -12.94 -1.92
C LEU A 73 -6.91 -12.87 -3.39
N THR A 74 -7.10 -11.72 -4.03
CA THR A 74 -6.65 -11.49 -5.41
C THR A 74 -5.93 -10.15 -5.51
N SER A 75 -4.65 -10.17 -5.81
CA SER A 75 -3.91 -8.96 -6.20
C SER A 75 -4.34 -8.54 -7.60
N TRP A 76 -4.46 -7.23 -7.82
CA TRP A 76 -4.89 -6.70 -9.11
C TRP A 76 -4.32 -5.31 -9.37
N ALA A 77 -4.28 -4.93 -10.66
CA ALA A 77 -4.00 -3.57 -11.10
C ALA A 77 -4.93 -3.21 -12.26
N ALA A 78 -5.50 -2.01 -12.20
CA ALA A 78 -6.46 -1.49 -13.17
C ALA A 78 -5.90 -0.23 -13.84
N PHE A 79 -5.94 -0.20 -15.17
CA PHE A 79 -5.41 0.86 -16.02
C PHE A 79 -6.55 1.64 -16.63
N LYS A 80 -6.45 2.97 -16.61
CA LYS A 80 -7.41 3.89 -17.22
C LYS A 80 -6.69 5.02 -17.93
N HIS A 81 -7.11 5.34 -19.17
CA HIS A 81 -6.62 6.53 -19.85
C HIS A 81 -7.09 7.80 -19.15
N ALA A 82 -6.17 8.73 -18.94
CA ALA A 82 -6.38 10.06 -18.36
C ALA A 82 -5.71 11.11 -19.27
N GLY A 83 -6.43 11.51 -20.31
CA GLY A 83 -5.88 12.32 -21.40
C GLY A 83 -4.78 11.58 -22.16
N GLN A 84 -3.58 12.18 -22.23
CA GLN A 84 -2.41 11.57 -22.91
C GLN A 84 -1.59 10.63 -22.02
N ARG A 85 -2.03 10.42 -20.77
CA ARG A 85 -1.37 9.54 -19.81
C ARG A 85 -2.30 8.40 -19.44
N THR A 86 -1.74 7.39 -18.81
CA THR A 86 -2.48 6.31 -18.18
C THR A 86 -2.37 6.44 -16.68
N MET A 87 -3.46 6.21 -15.99
CA MET A 87 -3.52 6.03 -14.55
C MET A 87 -3.55 4.55 -14.23
N VAL A 88 -2.84 4.13 -13.20
CA VAL A 88 -2.97 2.80 -12.62
C VAL A 88 -3.40 2.92 -11.16
N MET A 89 -4.28 2.03 -10.73
CA MET A 89 -4.61 1.76 -9.33
C MET A 89 -4.55 0.25 -9.11
N GLY A 90 -4.15 -0.17 -7.92
CA GLY A 90 -4.03 -1.60 -7.61
C GLY A 90 -4.19 -1.89 -6.12
N ASP A 91 -4.34 -3.19 -5.84
CA ASP A 91 -4.42 -3.72 -4.48
C ASP A 91 -3.63 -5.04 -4.44
N MET A 92 -2.65 -5.12 -3.55
CA MET A 92 -1.72 -6.23 -3.42
C MET A 92 -2.00 -7.01 -2.14
N VAL A 93 -2.28 -8.29 -2.28
CA VAL A 93 -2.50 -9.23 -1.16
C VAL A 93 -1.16 -9.82 -0.76
N LEU A 94 -0.73 -9.56 0.47
CA LEU A 94 0.62 -9.82 0.95
C LEU A 94 0.61 -10.54 2.30
N LEU A 95 1.47 -11.51 2.50
CA LEU A 95 1.83 -11.96 3.84
C LEU A 95 2.70 -10.89 4.53
N GLU A 96 2.82 -10.92 5.86
CA GLU A 96 3.58 -9.92 6.63
C GLU A 96 5.04 -9.79 6.16
N ASP A 97 5.68 -10.91 5.86
CA ASP A 97 7.07 -10.96 5.35
C ASP A 97 7.21 -10.42 3.90
N GLN A 98 6.11 -10.33 3.16
CA GLN A 98 6.09 -9.82 1.78
C GLN A 98 5.89 -8.29 1.69
N VAL A 99 5.31 -7.67 2.73
CA VAL A 99 4.90 -6.26 2.67
C VAL A 99 6.04 -5.33 2.26
N ASN A 100 7.12 -5.36 2.98
CA ASN A 100 8.20 -4.39 2.80
C ASN A 100 9.04 -4.64 1.53
N PRO A 101 9.41 -5.87 1.16
CA PRO A 101 10.05 -6.14 -0.13
C PRO A 101 9.19 -5.73 -1.33
N VAL A 102 7.88 -6.00 -1.28
CA VAL A 102 6.95 -5.64 -2.37
C VAL A 102 6.71 -4.13 -2.42
N MET A 103 6.63 -3.46 -1.27
CA MET A 103 6.57 -1.99 -1.19
C MET A 103 7.79 -1.34 -1.82
N SER A 104 8.99 -1.82 -1.49
CA SER A 104 10.23 -1.33 -2.11
C SER A 104 10.20 -1.52 -3.62
N ALA A 105 9.77 -2.70 -4.11
CA ALA A 105 9.65 -2.95 -5.55
C ALA A 105 8.67 -1.98 -6.24
N ALA A 106 7.58 -1.60 -5.60
CA ALA A 106 6.64 -0.60 -6.12
C ALA A 106 7.29 0.79 -6.21
N LEU A 107 7.87 1.27 -5.11
CA LEU A 107 8.49 2.60 -5.00
C LEU A 107 9.69 2.76 -5.95
N ASP A 108 10.53 1.73 -6.08
CA ASP A 108 11.73 1.72 -6.93
C ASP A 108 11.38 1.73 -8.43
N ASN A 109 10.19 1.25 -8.78
CA ASN A 109 9.69 1.24 -10.16
C ASN A 109 8.70 2.40 -10.46
N GLY A 110 8.64 3.41 -9.59
CA GLY A 110 7.89 4.64 -9.82
C GLY A 110 6.39 4.54 -9.59
N LEU A 111 5.91 3.49 -8.93
CA LEU A 111 4.56 3.44 -8.39
C LEU A 111 4.50 4.16 -7.04
N GLU A 112 3.31 4.63 -6.71
CA GLU A 112 2.97 5.20 -5.41
C GLU A 112 2.34 4.11 -4.54
N VAL A 113 2.65 4.12 -3.23
CA VAL A 113 1.94 3.32 -2.23
C VAL A 113 1.05 4.25 -1.44
N THR A 114 -0.26 4.01 -1.44
CA THR A 114 -1.24 4.96 -0.92
C THR A 114 -1.92 4.49 0.36
N ALA A 115 -1.95 3.19 0.63
CA ALA A 115 -2.47 2.61 1.86
C ALA A 115 -1.83 1.25 2.15
N LEU A 116 -1.78 0.89 3.43
CA LEU A 116 -1.40 -0.44 3.92
C LEU A 116 -2.26 -0.77 5.12
N HIS A 117 -3.07 -1.82 5.02
CA HIS A 117 -4.03 -2.22 6.05
C HIS A 117 -4.36 -3.72 5.97
N ASN A 118 -5.10 -4.22 6.95
CA ASN A 118 -5.69 -5.56 6.96
C ASN A 118 -7.16 -5.51 6.53
N HIS A 119 -7.68 -6.60 5.95
CA HIS A 119 -9.12 -6.79 5.69
C HIS A 119 -9.79 -7.64 6.77
N PHE A 120 -9.01 -8.44 7.50
CA PHE A 120 -9.53 -9.40 8.49
C PHE A 120 -8.88 -9.15 9.85
N LEU A 121 -9.54 -9.58 10.93
CA LEU A 121 -9.00 -9.45 12.28
C LEU A 121 -8.44 -10.78 12.83
N TRP A 122 -8.99 -11.91 12.44
CA TRP A 122 -8.62 -13.22 12.99
C TRP A 122 -8.06 -14.15 11.91
N ASP A 123 -7.34 -13.58 10.98
CA ASP A 123 -6.70 -14.31 9.89
C ASP A 123 -5.38 -14.95 10.33
N SER A 124 -5.15 -16.16 9.82
CA SER A 124 -3.94 -16.91 10.06
C SER A 124 -3.56 -17.73 8.80
N PRO A 125 -2.33 -17.60 8.29
CA PRO A 125 -1.37 -16.53 8.56
C PRO A 125 -1.96 -15.15 8.24
N LYS A 126 -1.37 -14.09 8.86
CA LYS A 126 -1.85 -12.72 8.67
C LYS A 126 -1.63 -12.23 7.24
N VAL A 127 -2.67 -11.58 6.70
CA VAL A 127 -2.68 -11.01 5.35
C VAL A 127 -2.86 -9.49 5.42
N MET A 128 -2.02 -8.78 4.70
CA MET A 128 -2.06 -7.33 4.53
C MET A 128 -2.47 -6.96 3.11
N PHE A 129 -3.05 -5.80 2.96
CA PHE A 129 -3.50 -5.24 1.69
C PHE A 129 -2.81 -3.91 1.46
N MET A 130 -2.11 -3.81 0.32
CA MET A 130 -1.33 -2.63 -0.04
C MET A 130 -1.86 -2.02 -1.32
N HIS A 131 -2.38 -0.80 -1.24
CA HIS A 131 -2.86 -0.07 -2.40
C HIS A 131 -1.73 0.64 -3.13
N LEU A 132 -1.79 0.54 -4.46
CA LEU A 132 -0.85 1.17 -5.38
C LEU A 132 -1.55 2.21 -6.24
N GLY A 133 -0.79 3.22 -6.64
CA GLY A 133 -1.20 4.22 -7.62
C GLY A 133 -0.08 4.61 -8.57
N GLY A 134 -0.42 5.36 -9.61
CA GLY A 134 0.57 5.95 -10.49
C GLY A 134 -0.03 6.60 -11.74
N MET A 135 0.72 7.54 -12.32
CA MET A 135 0.38 8.22 -13.56
C MET A 135 1.58 8.25 -14.50
N GLY A 136 1.44 7.72 -15.72
CA GLY A 136 2.55 7.64 -16.64
C GLY A 136 2.21 7.10 -18.02
N LYS A 137 3.25 6.59 -18.71
CA LYS A 137 3.08 5.84 -19.95
C LYS A 137 2.60 4.43 -19.62
N GLU A 138 1.65 3.93 -20.38
CA GLU A 138 1.02 2.61 -20.21
C GLU A 138 2.04 1.48 -20.03
N ALA A 139 2.96 1.32 -20.96
CA ALA A 139 3.96 0.26 -20.90
C ALA A 139 4.90 0.37 -19.66
N HIS A 140 5.21 1.60 -19.22
CA HIS A 140 6.01 1.80 -17.99
C HIS A 140 5.23 1.33 -16.75
N LEU A 141 3.98 1.75 -16.62
CA LEU A 141 3.12 1.35 -15.50
C LEU A 141 2.87 -0.16 -15.49
N ALA A 142 2.62 -0.77 -16.66
CA ALA A 142 2.43 -2.22 -16.77
C ALA A 142 3.70 -2.99 -16.37
N GLY A 143 4.88 -2.52 -16.81
CA GLY A 143 6.15 -3.10 -16.39
C GLY A 143 6.43 -2.95 -14.89
N ALA A 144 6.08 -1.81 -14.28
CA ALA A 144 6.19 -1.58 -12.86
C ALA A 144 5.28 -2.55 -12.06
N VAL A 145 4.03 -2.71 -12.48
CA VAL A 145 3.10 -3.72 -11.91
C VAL A 145 3.68 -5.12 -12.03
N GLY A 146 4.27 -5.45 -13.19
CA GLY A 146 4.95 -6.75 -13.40
C GLY A 146 6.09 -7.00 -12.41
N LYS A 147 6.88 -5.98 -12.08
CA LYS A 147 7.93 -6.08 -11.04
C LYS A 147 7.35 -6.34 -9.65
N VAL A 148 6.23 -5.69 -9.32
CA VAL A 148 5.51 -5.93 -8.07
C VAL A 148 4.98 -7.36 -8.00
N PHE A 149 4.29 -7.84 -9.04
CA PHE A 149 3.79 -9.22 -9.09
C PHE A 149 4.92 -10.25 -9.06
N ALA A 150 6.05 -9.97 -9.72
CA ALA A 150 7.23 -10.83 -9.66
C ALA A 150 7.80 -10.90 -8.24
N LYS A 151 7.88 -9.76 -7.52
CA LYS A 151 8.35 -9.72 -6.13
C LYS A 151 7.43 -10.48 -5.18
N ILE A 152 6.11 -10.41 -5.38
CA ILE A 152 5.15 -11.23 -4.62
C ILE A 152 5.43 -12.73 -4.83
N LYS A 153 5.65 -13.16 -6.07
CA LYS A 153 5.97 -14.58 -6.39
C LYS A 153 7.32 -15.01 -5.80
N GLU A 154 8.34 -14.15 -5.89
CA GLU A 154 9.68 -14.39 -5.37
C GLU A 154 9.67 -14.62 -3.86
N THR A 155 8.90 -13.84 -3.12
CA THR A 155 8.80 -13.88 -1.66
C THR A 155 7.72 -14.85 -1.15
N SER A 156 7.02 -15.57 -2.02
CA SER A 156 6.01 -16.56 -1.64
C SER A 156 6.64 -17.76 -0.92
N GLY A 157 5.87 -18.37 -0.01
CA GLY A 157 6.29 -19.56 0.76
C GLY A 157 7.19 -19.24 1.96
N GLY A 158 7.04 -18.06 2.58
CA GLY A 158 7.77 -17.67 3.78
C GLY A 158 9.24 -17.31 3.51
N LYS A 159 9.53 -16.81 2.32
CA LYS A 159 10.88 -16.41 1.90
C LYS A 159 11.20 -14.94 2.16
N GLY A 160 10.23 -14.17 2.65
CA GLY A 160 10.45 -12.81 3.11
C GLY A 160 11.20 -12.81 4.45
N GLU A 161 11.96 -11.76 4.70
CA GLU A 161 12.65 -11.56 5.96
C GLU A 161 11.74 -10.86 6.96
N VAL A 162 11.61 -11.47 8.16
CA VAL A 162 10.97 -10.83 9.31
C VAL A 162 12.07 -10.34 10.24
N PRO A 163 12.18 -9.03 10.52
CA PRO A 163 13.19 -8.52 11.42
C PRO A 163 12.99 -9.08 12.82
N HIS A 164 14.08 -9.59 13.41
CA HIS A 164 14.07 -10.12 14.77
C HIS A 164 15.14 -9.42 15.61
N ALA A 165 14.75 -8.97 16.79
CA ALA A 165 15.65 -8.44 17.79
C ALA A 165 15.29 -9.03 19.17
N ASP A 166 16.31 -9.56 19.83
CA ASP A 166 16.22 -9.98 21.23
C ASP A 166 16.72 -8.80 22.09
N ILE A 167 15.81 -7.90 22.43
CA ILE A 167 16.07 -6.66 23.19
C ILE A 167 14.99 -6.54 24.26
N ASP A 168 15.44 -6.45 25.52
CA ASP A 168 14.59 -6.03 26.64
C ASP A 168 14.76 -4.52 26.85
N PRO A 169 13.75 -3.70 26.60
CA PRO A 169 13.84 -2.25 26.79
C PRO A 169 14.29 -1.82 28.20
N ALA A 170 13.94 -2.59 29.23
CA ALA A 170 14.33 -2.29 30.61
C ALA A 170 15.86 -2.32 30.82
N ASN A 171 16.58 -3.05 29.96
CA ASN A 171 18.03 -3.19 29.97
C ASN A 171 18.73 -2.32 28.89
N SER A 172 18.07 -1.31 28.40
CA SER A 172 18.57 -0.41 27.37
C SER A 172 19.79 0.37 27.82
N THR A 173 20.82 0.45 26.96
CA THR A 173 22.09 1.14 27.22
C THR A 173 22.48 2.12 26.12
N LEU A 174 21.58 2.38 25.15
CA LEU A 174 21.84 3.37 24.09
C LEU A 174 22.08 4.76 24.68
N ASP A 175 22.97 5.55 24.04
CA ASP A 175 23.21 6.93 24.41
C ASP A 175 22.22 7.88 23.71
N PRO A 176 21.25 8.49 24.45
CA PRO A 176 20.28 9.43 23.87
C PRO A 176 20.93 10.60 23.11
N LYS A 177 22.10 11.06 23.54
CA LYS A 177 22.78 12.20 22.90
C LYS A 177 23.21 11.92 21.48
N LYS A 178 23.50 10.65 21.14
CA LYS A 178 23.82 10.24 19.77
C LYS A 178 22.60 10.34 18.87
N VAL A 179 21.44 9.91 19.38
CA VAL A 179 20.17 10.04 18.67
C VAL A 179 19.79 11.52 18.47
N ASP A 180 19.93 12.35 19.52
CA ASP A 180 19.67 13.80 19.45
C ASP A 180 20.57 14.50 18.44
N ALA A 181 21.86 14.18 18.44
CA ALA A 181 22.82 14.77 17.52
C ALA A 181 22.46 14.49 16.04
N VAL A 182 21.88 13.32 15.74
CA VAL A 182 21.45 12.94 14.40
C VAL A 182 20.10 13.58 14.05
N LEU A 183 19.10 13.45 14.93
CA LEU A 183 17.75 13.94 14.67
C LEU A 183 17.65 15.47 14.72
N GLY A 184 18.48 16.13 15.51
CA GLY A 184 18.39 17.57 15.78
C GLY A 184 17.24 17.91 16.74
N HIS A 185 16.68 16.92 17.44
CA HIS A 185 15.59 17.04 18.40
C HIS A 185 15.91 16.20 19.64
N GLY A 186 15.68 16.77 20.82
CA GLY A 186 15.77 16.04 22.07
C GLY A 186 14.51 15.28 22.40
N GLY A 187 14.65 14.24 23.20
CA GLY A 187 13.55 13.39 23.64
C GLY A 187 13.55 13.17 25.17
N GLU A 188 12.78 12.20 25.60
CA GLU A 188 12.62 11.78 26.99
C GLU A 188 13.00 10.30 27.14
N LEU A 189 13.82 10.00 28.15
CA LEU A 189 14.18 8.63 28.54
C LEU A 189 13.27 8.19 29.69
N LYS A 190 12.51 7.12 29.45
CA LYS A 190 11.64 6.55 30.46
C LYS A 190 11.63 5.01 30.35
N ASP A 191 11.83 4.34 31.44
CA ASP A 191 11.78 2.87 31.55
C ASP A 191 12.64 2.16 30.47
N GLY A 192 13.85 2.72 30.18
CA GLY A 192 14.77 2.19 29.17
C GLY A 192 14.43 2.53 27.71
N VAL A 193 13.34 3.24 27.48
CA VAL A 193 12.92 3.69 26.14
C VAL A 193 13.22 5.17 25.98
N TYR A 194 13.99 5.53 24.97
CA TYR A 194 14.24 6.91 24.58
C TYR A 194 13.29 7.34 23.47
N LYS A 195 12.38 8.29 23.77
CA LYS A 195 11.33 8.74 22.83
C LYS A 195 11.51 10.20 22.44
N VAL A 196 11.65 10.45 21.14
CA VAL A 196 11.65 11.78 20.54
C VAL A 196 10.29 12.04 19.94
N THR A 197 9.73 13.26 20.15
CA THR A 197 8.42 13.67 19.61
C THR A 197 8.55 14.99 18.88
N ILE A 198 8.10 15.05 17.65
CA ILE A 198 8.17 16.21 16.77
C ILE A 198 6.74 16.58 16.35
N GLY A 199 6.25 17.69 16.88
CA GLY A 199 4.89 18.15 16.65
C GLY A 199 4.65 18.61 15.22
N ARG A 200 3.42 18.38 14.74
CA ARG A 200 2.83 19.02 13.57
C ARG A 200 1.51 19.68 13.94
N ALA A 201 0.94 20.45 13.04
CA ALA A 201 -0.33 21.10 13.27
C ALA A 201 -1.24 20.98 12.04
N THR A 202 -2.52 20.93 12.32
CA THR A 202 -3.61 21.03 11.35
C THR A 202 -4.79 21.78 11.99
N ARG A 203 -5.90 21.88 11.30
CA ARG A 203 -7.13 22.49 11.83
C ARG A 203 -8.30 21.53 11.66
N MET A 204 -9.17 21.49 12.67
CA MET A 204 -10.46 20.78 12.63
C MET A 204 -11.52 21.72 13.21
N HIS A 205 -12.69 21.82 12.57
CA HIS A 205 -13.78 22.68 13.04
C HIS A 205 -13.32 24.11 13.39
N ASP A 206 -12.43 24.67 12.54
CA ASP A 206 -11.80 25.99 12.71
C ASP A 206 -10.86 26.12 13.93
N GLU A 207 -10.61 25.03 14.68
CA GLU A 207 -9.68 24.99 15.79
C GLU A 207 -8.33 24.39 15.40
N ALA A 208 -7.25 24.89 16.02
CA ALA A 208 -5.91 24.35 15.82
C ALA A 208 -5.75 23.03 16.57
N VAL A 209 -5.24 22.02 15.91
CA VAL A 209 -4.96 20.70 16.45
C VAL A 209 -3.47 20.39 16.28
N GLY A 210 -2.80 20.01 17.33
CA GLY A 210 -1.35 19.83 17.34
C GLY A 210 -0.87 18.63 18.12
N SER A 211 0.39 18.67 18.54
CA SER A 211 1.14 17.55 19.10
C SER A 211 0.44 16.87 20.28
N THR A 212 -0.10 17.63 21.21
CA THR A 212 -0.77 17.08 22.40
C THR A 212 -2.06 16.31 22.08
N MET A 213 -2.64 16.56 20.90
CA MET A 213 -3.78 15.82 20.36
C MET A 213 -3.37 14.71 19.37
N GLY A 214 -2.09 14.31 19.38
CA GLY A 214 -1.59 13.20 18.56
C GLY A 214 -1.18 13.60 17.13
N VAL A 215 -1.13 14.90 16.80
CA VAL A 215 -0.61 15.36 15.50
C VAL A 215 0.89 15.58 15.62
N ASN A 216 1.64 14.49 15.62
CA ASN A 216 3.09 14.50 15.75
C ASN A 216 3.74 13.28 15.10
N THR A 217 5.00 13.42 14.76
CA THR A 217 5.89 12.28 14.52
C THR A 217 6.56 11.92 15.83
N TRP A 218 6.58 10.65 16.18
CA TRP A 218 7.38 10.19 17.31
C TRP A 218 8.18 8.94 16.94
N ALA A 219 9.35 8.80 17.58
CA ALA A 219 10.24 7.66 17.44
C ALA A 219 10.74 7.23 18.81
N ALA A 220 10.53 5.96 19.15
CA ALA A 220 10.91 5.35 20.41
C ALA A 220 12.02 4.33 20.19
N PHE A 221 13.17 4.54 20.83
CA PHE A 221 14.35 3.71 20.69
C PHE A 221 14.60 2.90 21.95
N ALA A 222 15.03 1.65 21.80
CA ALA A 222 15.49 0.81 22.90
C ALA A 222 16.61 -0.12 22.43
N GLY A 223 17.48 -0.55 23.35
CA GLY A 223 18.59 -1.45 23.11
C GLY A 223 19.94 -0.81 23.40
N SER A 224 20.95 -1.06 22.58
CA SER A 224 22.28 -0.45 22.67
C SER A 224 22.58 0.40 21.44
N ASP A 225 23.71 1.14 21.47
CA ASP A 225 24.14 1.92 20.30
C ASP A 225 24.34 1.05 19.06
N ASP A 226 24.90 -0.16 19.22
CA ASP A 226 25.20 -1.08 18.11
C ASP A 226 24.00 -1.94 17.70
N LYS A 227 23.07 -2.20 18.62
CA LYS A 227 21.87 -3.01 18.36
C LYS A 227 20.67 -2.41 19.08
N ALA A 228 19.86 -1.69 18.34
CA ALA A 228 18.65 -1.05 18.81
C ALA A 228 17.42 -1.47 17.98
N VAL A 229 16.27 -1.21 18.53
CA VAL A 229 14.98 -1.15 17.80
C VAL A 229 14.50 0.28 17.79
N VAL A 230 13.75 0.64 16.76
CA VAL A 230 12.93 1.85 16.72
C VAL A 230 11.52 1.49 16.32
N ASP A 231 10.56 1.97 17.08
CA ASP A 231 9.13 1.97 16.79
C ASP A 231 8.65 3.41 16.69
N GLY A 232 7.67 3.68 15.83
CA GLY A 232 7.18 5.04 15.72
C GLY A 232 5.94 5.23 14.87
N ASP A 233 5.50 6.48 14.88
CA ASP A 233 4.41 6.97 14.05
C ASP A 233 4.85 8.27 13.38
N PHE A 234 4.69 8.37 12.07
CA PHE A 234 5.17 9.47 11.26
C PHE A 234 3.99 10.27 10.75
N ALA A 235 3.86 11.54 11.17
CA ALA A 235 2.83 12.46 10.71
C ALA A 235 3.31 13.24 9.47
N MET A 236 2.53 13.27 8.40
CA MET A 236 2.89 13.92 7.14
C MET A 236 1.70 14.46 6.38
N LEU A 237 1.94 15.44 5.52
CA LEU A 237 0.96 15.82 4.50
C LEU A 237 0.82 14.69 3.47
N GLU A 238 -0.35 14.59 2.83
CA GLU A 238 -0.58 13.62 1.75
C GLU A 238 0.49 13.72 0.64
N SER A 239 0.92 14.94 0.30
CA SER A 239 1.97 15.19 -0.71
C SER A 239 3.37 14.76 -0.29
N GLU A 240 3.60 14.49 0.99
CA GLU A 240 4.90 14.09 1.55
C GLU A 240 5.03 12.56 1.65
N LEU A 241 3.92 11.82 1.59
CA LEU A 241 3.87 10.37 1.84
C LEU A 241 4.92 9.59 1.03
N GLN A 242 5.00 9.83 -0.28
CA GLN A 242 5.91 9.06 -1.14
C GLN A 242 7.38 9.34 -0.84
N GLY A 243 7.72 10.57 -0.46
CA GLY A 243 9.06 10.96 -0.02
C GLY A 243 9.46 10.24 1.27
N VAL A 244 8.57 10.28 2.25
CA VAL A 244 8.76 9.61 3.56
C VAL A 244 8.92 8.10 3.39
N LEU A 245 8.03 7.44 2.63
CA LEU A 245 8.10 6.00 2.36
C LEU A 245 9.45 5.60 1.73
N LYS A 246 9.89 6.34 0.70
CA LYS A 246 11.17 6.07 0.02
C LYS A 246 12.36 6.23 0.96
N ALA A 247 12.37 7.28 1.79
CA ALA A 247 13.45 7.52 2.73
C ALA A 247 13.54 6.43 3.81
N LEU A 248 12.42 6.06 4.42
CA LEU A 248 12.37 5.00 5.43
C LEU A 248 12.78 3.65 4.82
N ARG A 249 12.19 3.25 3.68
CA ARG A 249 12.53 1.98 3.02
C ARG A 249 13.97 1.94 2.53
N GLY A 250 14.46 3.05 1.98
CA GLY A 250 15.87 3.19 1.56
C GLY A 250 16.87 3.09 2.71
N SER A 251 16.42 3.33 3.95
CA SER A 251 17.22 3.19 5.18
C SER A 251 16.98 1.85 5.91
N GLY A 252 16.27 0.88 5.28
CA GLY A 252 15.98 -0.42 5.89
C GLY A 252 14.90 -0.41 6.98
N ILE A 253 14.21 0.73 7.19
CA ILE A 253 13.12 0.84 8.15
C ILE A 253 11.83 0.31 7.51
N ASN A 254 11.14 -0.59 8.20
CA ASN A 254 9.93 -1.24 7.72
C ASN A 254 8.69 -0.40 7.98
N ILE A 255 7.76 -0.41 7.03
CA ILE A 255 6.45 0.21 7.15
C ILE A 255 5.47 -0.85 7.65
N VAL A 256 4.67 -0.48 8.66
CA VAL A 256 3.73 -1.38 9.33
C VAL A 256 2.29 -1.08 8.95
N ALA A 257 1.92 0.20 8.85
CA ALA A 257 0.58 0.65 8.46
C ALA A 257 0.63 2.06 7.89
N ILE A 258 -0.31 2.39 7.02
CA ILE A 258 -0.58 3.76 6.55
C ILE A 258 -2.03 4.05 6.88
N HIS A 259 -2.31 5.08 7.68
CA HIS A 259 -3.62 5.31 8.27
C HIS A 259 -3.90 6.80 8.52
N GLN A 260 -5.02 7.07 9.16
CA GLN A 260 -5.49 8.41 9.55
C GLN A 260 -5.84 8.41 11.02
N HIS A 261 -5.57 9.51 11.73
CA HIS A 261 -6.04 9.72 13.11
C HIS A 261 -7.39 10.43 13.14
N MET A 262 -7.71 11.21 12.10
CA MET A 262 -8.88 12.07 12.05
C MET A 262 -9.45 12.14 10.63
N SER A 263 -10.59 12.78 10.48
CA SER A 263 -11.21 13.10 9.20
C SER A 263 -11.77 14.53 9.23
N GLY A 264 -11.65 15.23 8.10
CA GLY A 264 -12.14 16.59 7.95
C GLY A 264 -11.15 17.69 8.38
N GLU A 265 -9.91 17.32 8.67
CA GLU A 265 -8.81 18.25 8.95
C GLU A 265 -8.30 18.93 7.65
N SER A 266 -7.75 20.15 7.82
CA SER A 266 -7.12 20.91 6.73
C SER A 266 -5.89 21.66 7.26
N PRO A 267 -4.67 21.43 6.67
CA PRO A 267 -4.38 20.42 5.65
C PRO A 267 -4.57 19.00 6.18
N ARG A 268 -4.82 18.05 5.24
CA ARG A 268 -4.93 16.63 5.57
C ARG A 268 -3.60 16.06 6.03
N ILE A 269 -3.64 15.34 7.15
CA ILE A 269 -2.48 14.65 7.71
C ILE A 269 -2.69 13.15 7.59
N LEU A 270 -1.70 12.46 7.01
CA LEU A 270 -1.58 11.00 7.04
C LEU A 270 -0.57 10.58 8.10
N PHE A 271 -0.73 9.36 8.56
CA PHE A 271 0.14 8.74 9.54
C PHE A 271 0.64 7.40 9.04
N LEU A 272 1.83 7.01 9.45
CA LEU A 272 2.34 5.68 9.20
C LEU A 272 3.11 5.14 10.41
N HIS A 273 2.85 3.90 10.77
CA HIS A 273 3.69 3.18 11.71
C HIS A 273 4.89 2.57 11.01
N PHE A 274 6.02 2.61 11.69
CA PHE A 274 7.28 2.05 11.19
C PHE A 274 8.00 1.25 12.28
N TRP A 275 8.85 0.32 11.85
CA TRP A 275 9.68 -0.52 12.71
C TRP A 275 11.05 -0.72 12.11
N GLY A 276 12.11 -0.50 12.89
CA GLY A 276 13.49 -0.70 12.47
C GLY A 276 14.32 -1.46 13.50
N VAL A 277 15.30 -2.24 13.02
CA VAL A 277 16.31 -2.93 13.83
C VAL A 277 17.67 -2.64 13.25
N GLY A 278 18.61 -2.18 14.07
CA GLY A 278 19.97 -1.85 13.64
C GLY A 278 20.71 -0.96 14.64
N PRO A 279 21.87 -0.41 14.29
CA PRO A 279 22.55 0.59 15.10
C PRO A 279 21.69 1.84 15.31
N SER A 280 21.65 2.36 16.54
CA SER A 280 20.76 3.46 16.94
C SER A 280 20.94 4.73 16.08
N GLU A 281 22.19 5.08 15.74
CA GLU A 281 22.46 6.22 14.87
C GLU A 281 22.03 6.00 13.41
N GLU A 282 22.09 4.76 12.89
CA GLU A 282 21.63 4.44 11.53
C GLU A 282 20.10 4.54 11.45
N LEU A 283 19.40 4.02 12.46
CA LEU A 283 17.97 4.18 12.58
C LEU A 283 17.57 5.66 12.67
N ALA A 284 18.27 6.44 13.51
CA ALA A 284 18.05 7.87 13.61
C ALA A 284 18.32 8.60 12.29
N ARG A 285 19.38 8.25 11.53
CA ARG A 285 19.65 8.79 10.19
C ARG A 285 18.54 8.48 9.20
N GLY A 286 17.97 7.28 9.24
CA GLY A 286 16.84 6.91 8.39
C GLY A 286 15.60 7.75 8.67
N ILE A 287 15.28 7.97 9.95
CA ILE A 287 14.18 8.84 10.37
C ILE A 287 14.45 10.30 9.97
N LYS A 288 15.69 10.77 10.20
CA LYS A 288 16.09 12.12 9.79
C LYS A 288 15.96 12.33 8.28
N ALA A 289 16.38 11.35 7.48
CA ALA A 289 16.20 11.40 6.03
C ALA A 289 14.74 11.52 5.63
N ALA A 290 13.82 10.81 6.32
CA ALA A 290 12.38 10.95 6.09
C ALA A 290 11.84 12.32 6.51
N LEU A 291 12.26 12.85 7.67
CA LEU A 291 11.92 14.21 8.11
C LEU A 291 12.37 15.27 7.11
N ASP A 292 13.55 15.08 6.50
CA ASP A 292 14.13 16.04 5.53
C ASP A 292 13.37 16.05 4.19
N THR A 293 12.55 15.05 3.89
CA THR A 293 11.66 15.07 2.72
C THR A 293 10.44 15.93 2.92
N GLN A 294 10.10 16.28 4.17
CA GLN A 294 8.95 17.10 4.48
C GLN A 294 9.24 18.58 4.19
N ARG A 295 8.25 19.26 3.64
CA ARG A 295 8.36 20.71 3.41
C ARG A 295 8.33 21.44 4.77
N LYS A 296 9.29 22.34 4.94
CA LYS A 296 9.36 23.26 6.09
C LYS A 296 8.27 24.31 5.99
#